data_8fa729fd75e2da3eec773fb4e07e753c
#
_entry.id   8fa729fd75e2da3eec773fb4e07e753c
#
_cell.length_a   1.000
_cell.length_b   1.000
_cell.length_c   1.000
_cell.angle_alpha   90.00
_cell.angle_beta   90.00
_cell.angle_gamma   90.00
#
_symmetry.space_group_name_H-M   'P 1'
#
loop_
_entity.id
_entity.type
_entity.pdbx_description
1 polymer ?
#
loop_
_entity_poly.entity_id
_entity_poly.type
_entity_poly.pdbx_seq_one_letter_code
_entity_poly.pdbx_strand_id
1 'polypeptide(L)'
;MYPELDEVLITGKYNSYEVNERVRKYAENSIFGFDFDPDLKKAARMNMVMAGDGHANIFHVNSLAYPKWDHPQEIEKIKSAIEKSLSTLKDISDNYTTDARGKFDMIFTNPPFGTKVKVDKEIAERYHLSKFSDAPEVLFIEACYDFLKEGGKMAIVLPDGILGNPNTLPVREWILDKFKILASVDLAVEAFLPQVGVQASLLFLEKKTSHERNLVHDGGEDYDVFMAIAEKLGKDRRGVPIYVRDEDGAEILFDTEKKYLAYNEKGKPYVKSRKEKVKLLDDDLPKIVDAYKEFLN
;
A
#
# COMPACT_ATOMS: atom_id res chain seq x y z
N MET A 1 14.59 -0.16 7.58
CA MET A 1 15.36 1.07 7.92
C MET A 1 15.65 1.74 6.59
N TYR A 2 15.42 3.02 6.46
CA TYR A 2 15.39 3.74 5.19
C TYR A 2 16.82 4.05 4.72
N PRO A 3 17.32 3.48 3.59
CA PRO A 3 18.69 3.69 3.12
C PRO A 3 19.03 5.19 2.90
N GLU A 4 18.05 5.94 2.44
CA GLU A 4 18.17 7.39 2.20
C GLU A 4 18.37 8.21 3.48
N LEU A 5 17.83 7.74 4.61
CA LEU A 5 18.03 8.39 5.92
C LEU A 5 19.43 8.15 6.48
N ASP A 6 20.04 6.99 6.16
CA ASP A 6 21.41 6.70 6.54
C ASP A 6 22.39 7.60 5.76
N GLU A 7 22.14 7.89 4.48
CA GLU A 7 22.93 8.87 3.70
C GLU A 7 22.83 10.29 4.27
N VAL A 8 21.65 10.71 4.67
CA VAL A 8 21.44 12.04 5.27
C VAL A 8 22.20 12.20 6.60
N LEU A 9 22.32 11.13 7.39
CA LEU A 9 23.08 11.10 8.62
C LEU A 9 24.61 11.09 8.36
N ILE A 10 25.05 10.39 7.31
CA ILE A 10 26.46 10.32 6.91
C ILE A 10 26.96 11.68 6.42
N THR A 11 26.15 12.42 5.68
CA THR A 11 26.53 13.75 5.15
C THR A 11 26.63 14.83 6.24
N GLY A 12 26.26 14.51 7.50
CA GLY A 12 26.32 15.44 8.62
C GLY A 12 25.34 16.60 8.52
N LYS A 13 24.40 16.57 7.58
CA LYS A 13 23.41 17.62 7.36
C LYS A 13 22.37 17.70 8.49
N TYR A 14 22.12 16.57 9.16
CA TYR A 14 21.23 16.47 10.32
C TYR A 14 21.80 15.52 11.36
N ASN A 15 21.52 15.76 12.64
CA ASN A 15 21.84 14.82 13.71
C ASN A 15 20.74 13.74 13.84
N SER A 16 21.05 12.65 14.56
CA SER A 16 20.11 11.51 14.71
C SER A 16 18.79 11.91 15.36
N TYR A 17 18.79 12.88 16.27
CA TYR A 17 17.56 13.38 16.89
C TYR A 17 16.69 14.09 15.86
N GLU A 18 17.27 14.97 15.05
CA GLU A 18 16.55 15.69 13.99
C GLU A 18 15.97 14.74 12.94
N VAL A 19 16.70 13.67 12.56
CA VAL A 19 16.19 12.64 11.63
C VAL A 19 15.01 11.91 12.25
N ASN A 20 15.12 11.44 13.49
CA ASN A 20 14.03 10.75 14.18
C ASN A 20 12.79 11.64 14.34
N GLU A 21 12.97 12.91 14.68
CA GLU A 21 11.87 13.87 14.77
C GLU A 21 11.20 14.12 13.41
N ARG A 22 11.97 14.16 12.32
CA ARG A 22 11.40 14.32 10.97
C ARG A 22 10.62 13.09 10.55
N VAL A 23 11.14 11.88 10.79
CA VAL A 23 10.43 10.61 10.51
C VAL A 23 9.14 10.56 11.30
N ARG A 24 9.18 10.87 12.59
CA ARG A 24 8.01 10.91 13.45
C ARG A 24 6.96 11.90 12.95
N LYS A 25 7.37 13.14 12.66
CA LYS A 25 6.47 14.18 12.12
C LYS A 25 5.87 13.77 10.76
N TYR A 26 6.66 13.13 9.90
CA TYR A 26 6.16 12.60 8.64
C TYR A 26 5.10 11.54 8.87
N ALA A 27 5.36 10.56 9.73
CA ALA A 27 4.40 9.50 10.04
C ALA A 27 3.12 10.06 10.68
N GLU A 28 3.25 10.96 11.64
CA GLU A 28 2.11 11.61 12.32
C GLU A 28 1.21 12.42 11.37
N ASN A 29 1.77 13.00 10.32
CA ASN A 29 1.02 13.90 9.43
C ASN A 29 0.65 13.26 8.09
N SER A 30 1.32 12.16 7.67
CA SER A 30 1.20 11.64 6.31
C SER A 30 0.76 10.18 6.24
N ILE A 31 0.87 9.40 7.33
CA ILE A 31 0.50 7.98 7.32
C ILE A 31 -0.81 7.80 8.07
N PHE A 32 -1.80 7.24 7.37
CA PHE A 32 -3.13 6.94 7.89
C PHE A 32 -3.45 5.48 7.63
N GLY A 33 -4.05 4.79 8.59
CA GLY A 33 -4.50 3.41 8.45
C GLY A 33 -5.93 3.25 8.94
N PHE A 34 -6.72 2.52 8.16
CA PHE A 34 -8.09 2.17 8.47
C PHE A 34 -8.21 0.66 8.55
N ASP A 35 -8.70 0.14 9.65
CA ASP A 35 -8.98 -1.26 9.84
C ASP A 35 -10.31 -1.46 10.58
N PHE A 36 -11.09 -2.42 10.11
CA PHE A 36 -12.36 -2.80 10.71
C PHE A 36 -12.15 -3.67 11.97
N ASP A 37 -11.06 -4.44 12.02
CA ASP A 37 -10.74 -5.29 13.14
C ASP A 37 -9.99 -4.52 14.24
N PRO A 38 -10.55 -4.42 15.46
CA PRO A 38 -9.92 -3.68 16.54
C PRO A 38 -8.59 -4.30 17.01
N ASP A 39 -8.38 -5.59 16.84
CA ASP A 39 -7.14 -6.25 17.24
C ASP A 39 -6.05 -6.07 16.19
N LEU A 40 -6.39 -6.13 14.89
CA LEU A 40 -5.48 -5.77 13.81
C LEU A 40 -5.09 -4.30 13.89
N LYS A 41 -6.01 -3.38 14.20
CA LYS A 41 -5.70 -1.99 14.52
C LYS A 41 -4.65 -1.87 15.62
N LYS A 42 -4.80 -2.61 16.73
CA LYS A 42 -3.82 -2.59 17.84
C LYS A 42 -2.46 -3.11 17.39
N ALA A 43 -2.44 -4.23 16.64
CA ALA A 43 -1.21 -4.82 16.10
C ALA A 43 -0.49 -3.85 15.16
N ALA A 44 -1.23 -3.23 14.23
CA ALA A 44 -0.70 -2.22 13.31
C ALA A 44 -0.09 -1.03 14.08
N ARG A 45 -0.80 -0.47 15.07
CA ARG A 45 -0.28 0.61 15.91
C ARG A 45 1.00 0.20 16.65
N MET A 46 1.05 -1.03 17.17
CA MET A 46 2.24 -1.53 17.86
C MET A 46 3.43 -1.65 16.92
N ASN A 47 3.22 -2.14 15.70
CA ASN A 47 4.25 -2.21 14.67
C ASN A 47 4.79 -0.81 14.31
N MET A 48 3.91 0.18 14.17
CA MET A 48 4.30 1.56 13.90
C MET A 48 5.13 2.13 15.05
N VAL A 49 4.72 1.93 16.30
CA VAL A 49 5.51 2.35 17.49
C VAL A 49 6.89 1.68 17.51
N MET A 50 6.96 0.36 17.21
CA MET A 50 8.25 -0.35 17.14
C MET A 50 9.14 0.13 16.00
N ALA A 51 8.55 0.64 14.91
CA ALA A 51 9.27 1.27 13.81
C ALA A 51 9.77 2.69 14.14
N GLY A 52 9.38 3.26 15.30
CA GLY A 52 9.84 4.56 15.77
C GLY A 52 9.00 5.74 15.31
N ASP A 53 7.82 5.52 14.73
CA ASP A 53 6.96 6.58 14.23
C ASP A 53 6.02 7.21 15.28
N GLY A 54 6.01 6.69 16.50
CA GLY A 54 5.34 7.25 17.67
C GLY A 54 3.84 7.00 17.73
N HIS A 55 3.00 7.77 17.07
CA HIS A 55 1.55 7.73 17.22
C HIS A 55 0.85 7.71 15.88
N ALA A 56 0.93 6.55 15.21
CA ALA A 56 0.31 6.38 13.91
C ALA A 56 -1.21 6.69 13.95
N ASN A 57 -1.68 7.37 12.94
CA ASN A 57 -3.11 7.60 12.69
C ASN A 57 -3.76 6.30 12.18
N ILE A 58 -3.82 5.28 13.03
CA ILE A 58 -4.49 4.01 12.75
C ILE A 58 -5.84 4.01 13.47
N PHE A 59 -6.90 3.98 12.69
CA PHE A 59 -8.28 4.14 13.16
C PHE A 59 -9.06 2.83 13.03
N HIS A 60 -9.95 2.59 14.00
CA HIS A 60 -10.95 1.53 13.93
C HIS A 60 -12.15 2.05 13.14
N VAL A 61 -12.24 1.67 11.86
CA VAL A 61 -13.32 2.11 10.99
C VAL A 61 -13.56 1.11 9.87
N ASN A 62 -14.82 0.89 9.54
CA ASN A 62 -15.18 0.23 8.30
C ASN A 62 -15.00 1.23 7.15
N SER A 63 -13.96 1.04 6.35
CA SER A 63 -13.62 1.93 5.23
C SER A 63 -14.77 2.10 4.24
N LEU A 64 -15.55 1.04 4.00
CA LEU A 64 -16.74 1.07 3.12
C LEU A 64 -17.91 1.87 3.73
N ALA A 65 -18.00 1.95 5.06
CA ALA A 65 -19.05 2.71 5.73
C ALA A 65 -18.72 4.20 5.89
N TYR A 66 -17.45 4.60 5.75
CA TYR A 66 -17.02 5.99 5.88
C TYR A 66 -17.85 6.92 4.95
N PRO A 67 -18.26 8.13 5.39
CA PRO A 67 -18.05 8.75 6.71
C PRO A 67 -19.16 8.43 7.75
N LYS A 68 -20.10 7.54 7.45
CA LYS A 68 -21.25 7.18 8.29
C LYS A 68 -20.98 5.86 9.03
N TRP A 69 -19.94 5.84 9.84
CA TRP A 69 -19.61 4.68 10.69
C TRP A 69 -20.32 4.75 12.04
N ASP A 70 -20.67 3.60 12.63
CA ASP A 70 -21.40 3.49 13.90
C ASP A 70 -20.60 3.98 15.13
N HIS A 71 -19.33 4.32 14.92
CA HIS A 71 -18.46 4.89 15.92
C HIS A 71 -18.11 6.36 15.59
N PRO A 72 -19.00 7.32 15.84
CA PRO A 72 -18.79 8.73 15.43
C PRO A 72 -17.53 9.35 16.04
N GLN A 73 -17.10 8.89 17.23
CA GLN A 73 -15.86 9.35 17.85
C GLN A 73 -14.60 8.99 17.02
N GLU A 74 -14.57 7.84 16.33
CA GLU A 74 -13.46 7.49 15.44
C GLU A 74 -13.47 8.38 14.20
N ILE A 75 -14.64 8.70 13.65
CA ILE A 75 -14.76 9.63 12.53
C ILE A 75 -14.24 11.02 12.90
N GLU A 76 -14.59 11.54 14.08
CA GLU A 76 -14.07 12.84 14.55
C GLU A 76 -12.55 12.83 14.77
N LYS A 77 -11.96 11.71 15.21
CA LYS A 77 -10.51 11.57 15.31
C LYS A 77 -9.84 11.61 13.92
N ILE A 78 -10.44 10.97 12.91
CA ILE A 78 -9.96 11.01 11.53
C ILE A 78 -9.98 12.44 11.03
N LYS A 79 -11.08 13.16 11.18
CA LYS A 79 -11.21 14.56 10.78
C LYS A 79 -10.14 15.44 11.43
N SER A 80 -9.97 15.33 12.76
CA SER A 80 -8.96 16.09 13.49
C SER A 80 -7.52 15.77 13.04
N ALA A 81 -7.24 14.51 12.72
CA ALA A 81 -5.92 14.12 12.21
C ALA A 81 -5.65 14.68 10.80
N ILE A 82 -6.67 14.69 9.94
CA ILE A 82 -6.57 15.29 8.60
C ILE A 82 -6.40 16.81 8.71
N GLU A 83 -7.15 17.48 9.57
CA GLU A 83 -7.00 18.91 9.82
C GLU A 83 -5.58 19.26 10.27
N LYS A 84 -5.05 18.51 11.23
CA LYS A 84 -3.66 18.67 11.69
C LYS A 84 -2.66 18.47 10.56
N SER A 85 -2.83 17.45 9.73
CA SER A 85 -1.98 17.17 8.57
C SER A 85 -1.99 18.34 7.58
N LEU A 86 -3.17 18.80 7.17
CA LEU A 86 -3.33 19.90 6.23
C LEU A 86 -2.76 21.22 6.77
N SER A 87 -2.96 21.54 8.05
CA SER A 87 -2.41 22.75 8.67
C SER A 87 -0.88 22.79 8.64
N THR A 88 -0.23 21.63 8.64
CA THR A 88 1.23 21.50 8.57
C THR A 88 1.77 21.77 7.17
N LEU A 89 0.98 21.47 6.13
CA LEU A 89 1.40 21.59 4.73
C LEU A 89 1.29 23.01 4.15
N LYS A 90 0.74 23.98 4.88
CA LYS A 90 0.53 25.40 4.48
C LYS A 90 -0.27 25.63 3.19
N ASP A 91 -0.83 24.61 2.59
CA ASP A 91 -1.62 24.65 1.36
C ASP A 91 -3.13 24.71 1.64
N ILE A 92 -3.53 25.54 2.58
CA ILE A 92 -4.94 25.67 2.96
C ILE A 92 -5.60 26.69 2.03
N SER A 93 -6.35 26.22 1.05
CA SER A 93 -7.36 27.05 0.39
C SER A 93 -8.54 27.23 1.35
N ASP A 94 -9.20 28.37 1.31
CA ASP A 94 -10.35 28.71 2.19
C ASP A 94 -11.53 27.73 2.13
N ASN A 95 -11.49 26.76 1.22
CA ASN A 95 -12.55 25.77 0.96
C ASN A 95 -12.14 24.31 1.29
N TYR A 96 -11.13 24.06 2.13
CA TYR A 96 -10.77 22.70 2.45
C TYR A 96 -11.81 22.02 3.37
N THR A 97 -11.98 20.73 3.16
CA THR A 97 -12.83 19.90 4.02
C THR A 97 -11.98 18.95 4.85
N THR A 98 -12.44 18.59 6.03
CA THR A 98 -11.82 17.56 6.90
C THR A 98 -12.27 16.14 6.53
N ASP A 99 -13.01 16.00 5.44
CA ASP A 99 -13.38 14.70 4.88
C ASP A 99 -12.13 13.99 4.32
N ALA A 100 -11.95 12.72 4.61
CA ALA A 100 -10.83 11.93 4.11
C ALA A 100 -10.86 11.72 2.59
N ARG A 101 -12.01 11.87 1.95
CA ARG A 101 -12.16 11.68 0.50
C ARG A 101 -11.38 12.72 -0.28
N GLY A 102 -10.66 12.28 -1.31
CA GLY A 102 -9.82 13.14 -2.14
C GLY A 102 -8.61 13.73 -1.42
N LYS A 103 -8.12 13.09 -0.35
CA LYS A 103 -7.00 13.62 0.46
C LYS A 103 -5.70 12.84 0.33
N PHE A 104 -5.76 11.60 -0.14
CA PHE A 104 -4.58 10.74 -0.14
C PHE A 104 -3.87 10.76 -1.50
N ASP A 105 -2.55 10.87 -1.45
CA ASP A 105 -1.68 10.77 -2.62
C ASP A 105 -1.43 9.31 -2.99
N MET A 106 -1.46 8.41 -2.00
CA MET A 106 -1.18 6.99 -2.19
C MET A 106 -2.00 6.11 -1.24
N ILE A 107 -2.52 5.01 -1.78
CA ILE A 107 -3.26 3.99 -1.02
C ILE A 107 -2.65 2.62 -1.27
N PHE A 108 -2.46 1.85 -0.19
CA PHE A 108 -2.14 0.43 -0.24
C PHE A 108 -3.26 -0.33 0.45
N THR A 109 -3.84 -1.32 -0.22
CA THR A 109 -4.93 -2.09 0.36
C THR A 109 -4.93 -3.54 -0.11
N ASN A 110 -5.25 -4.42 0.83
CA ASN A 110 -5.59 -5.81 0.58
C ASN A 110 -7.00 -6.03 1.14
N PRO A 111 -8.04 -5.82 0.31
CA PRO A 111 -9.42 -6.00 0.73
C PRO A 111 -9.70 -7.44 1.16
N PRO A 112 -10.72 -7.68 2.01
CA PRO A 112 -11.17 -9.05 2.27
C PRO A 112 -11.71 -9.67 0.98
N PHE A 113 -11.36 -10.95 0.73
CA PHE A 113 -11.75 -11.66 -0.48
C PHE A 113 -13.01 -12.52 -0.27
N GLY A 114 -13.87 -12.51 -1.30
CA GLY A 114 -14.95 -13.44 -1.48
C GLY A 114 -16.20 -13.20 -0.62
N THR A 115 -17.17 -14.04 -0.81
CA THR A 115 -18.55 -13.93 -0.28
C THR A 115 -18.68 -14.20 1.23
N LYS A 116 -17.58 -14.53 1.92
CA LYS A 116 -17.61 -14.80 3.38
C LYS A 116 -17.83 -13.53 4.20
N VAL A 117 -17.39 -12.37 3.69
CA VAL A 117 -17.63 -11.07 4.31
C VAL A 117 -18.78 -10.41 3.57
N LYS A 118 -19.95 -10.42 4.18
CA LYS A 118 -21.12 -9.72 3.62
C LYS A 118 -21.03 -8.25 3.97
N VAL A 119 -21.15 -7.41 2.97
CA VAL A 119 -21.31 -5.97 3.16
C VAL A 119 -22.79 -5.68 3.38
N ASP A 120 -23.10 -4.85 4.36
CA ASP A 120 -24.47 -4.41 4.61
C ASP A 120 -25.05 -3.73 3.37
N LYS A 121 -26.30 -4.04 3.07
CA LYS A 121 -26.97 -3.55 1.85
C LYS A 121 -26.97 -2.03 1.77
N GLU A 122 -27.22 -1.34 2.87
CA GLU A 122 -27.18 0.13 2.93
C GLU A 122 -25.80 0.71 2.62
N ILE A 123 -24.72 -0.01 2.98
CA ILE A 123 -23.36 0.36 2.64
C ILE A 123 -23.09 0.11 1.17
N ALA A 124 -23.42 -1.08 0.68
CA ALA A 124 -23.20 -1.46 -0.70
C ALA A 124 -23.92 -0.52 -1.69
N GLU A 125 -25.17 -0.16 -1.42
CA GLU A 125 -25.99 0.73 -2.26
C GLU A 125 -25.41 2.14 -2.43
N ARG A 126 -24.40 2.53 -1.64
CA ARG A 126 -23.69 3.81 -1.81
C ARG A 126 -22.69 3.82 -2.95
N TYR A 127 -22.29 2.62 -3.40
CA TYR A 127 -21.28 2.44 -4.44
C TYR A 127 -21.92 2.12 -5.78
N HIS A 128 -21.44 2.74 -6.83
CA HIS A 128 -21.92 2.50 -8.18
C HIS A 128 -21.63 1.05 -8.62
N LEU A 129 -20.46 0.53 -8.25
CA LEU A 129 -20.02 -0.81 -8.60
C LEU A 129 -20.88 -1.91 -7.97
N SER A 130 -21.65 -1.61 -6.92
CA SER A 130 -22.59 -2.58 -6.32
C SER A 130 -23.65 -3.08 -7.28
N LYS A 131 -23.93 -2.36 -8.37
CA LYS A 131 -24.83 -2.79 -9.45
C LYS A 131 -24.31 -4.01 -10.21
N PHE A 132 -23.01 -4.24 -10.17
CA PHE A 132 -22.34 -5.32 -10.88
C PHE A 132 -21.88 -6.42 -9.91
N SER A 133 -21.47 -6.05 -8.70
CA SER A 133 -21.08 -6.98 -7.65
C SER A 133 -21.07 -6.29 -6.28
N ASP A 134 -21.62 -6.97 -5.27
CA ASP A 134 -21.57 -6.58 -3.86
C ASP A 134 -20.35 -7.16 -3.11
N ALA A 135 -19.46 -7.81 -3.83
CA ALA A 135 -18.22 -8.35 -3.28
C ALA A 135 -17.37 -7.21 -2.68
N PRO A 136 -16.86 -7.38 -1.43
CA PRO A 136 -16.14 -6.31 -0.75
C PRO A 136 -14.96 -5.79 -1.57
N GLU A 137 -14.19 -6.67 -2.20
CA GLU A 137 -13.04 -6.30 -3.02
C GLU A 137 -13.41 -5.38 -4.21
N VAL A 138 -14.62 -5.53 -4.78
CA VAL A 138 -15.12 -4.66 -5.84
C VAL A 138 -15.49 -3.27 -5.28
N LEU A 139 -16.18 -3.24 -4.14
CA LEU A 139 -16.56 -1.98 -3.50
C LEU A 139 -15.33 -1.20 -3.00
N PHE A 140 -14.27 -1.89 -2.58
CA PHE A 140 -13.01 -1.26 -2.17
C PHE A 140 -12.31 -0.54 -3.32
N ILE A 141 -12.46 -0.97 -4.57
CA ILE A 141 -11.92 -0.24 -5.74
C ILE A 141 -12.52 1.17 -5.80
N GLU A 142 -13.84 1.28 -5.67
CA GLU A 142 -14.53 2.57 -5.69
C GLU A 142 -14.27 3.39 -4.43
N ALA A 143 -14.24 2.76 -3.25
CA ALA A 143 -13.89 3.45 -2.01
C ALA A 143 -12.49 4.07 -2.07
N CYS A 144 -11.50 3.35 -2.60
CA CYS A 144 -10.15 3.87 -2.80
C CYS A 144 -10.12 5.01 -3.82
N TYR A 145 -10.90 4.91 -4.89
CA TYR A 145 -11.06 6.02 -5.84
C TYR A 145 -11.55 7.29 -5.14
N ASP A 146 -12.53 7.17 -4.25
CA ASP A 146 -13.06 8.32 -3.51
C ASP A 146 -12.03 8.92 -2.55
N PHE A 147 -11.21 8.10 -1.91
CA PHE A 147 -10.16 8.59 -1.00
C PHE A 147 -8.98 9.24 -1.72
N LEU A 148 -8.66 8.83 -2.94
CA LEU A 148 -7.53 9.35 -3.71
C LEU A 148 -7.78 10.76 -4.25
N LYS A 149 -6.73 11.58 -4.23
CA LYS A 149 -6.64 12.81 -5.06
C LYS A 149 -6.62 12.45 -6.55
N GLU A 150 -6.91 13.40 -7.42
CA GLU A 150 -6.58 13.30 -8.85
C GLU A 150 -5.06 13.13 -9.02
N GLY A 151 -4.62 12.20 -9.88
CA GLY A 151 -3.21 11.81 -10.01
C GLY A 151 -2.67 10.95 -8.86
N GLY A 152 -3.48 10.68 -7.83
CA GLY A 152 -3.11 9.81 -6.72
C GLY A 152 -3.04 8.34 -7.16
N LYS A 153 -2.19 7.57 -6.50
CA LYS A 153 -1.88 6.19 -6.88
C LYS A 153 -2.40 5.19 -5.85
N MET A 154 -2.77 4.00 -6.29
CA MET A 154 -3.04 2.90 -5.37
C MET A 154 -2.39 1.59 -5.83
N ALA A 155 -2.05 0.77 -4.84
CA ALA A 155 -1.77 -0.65 -5.03
C ALA A 155 -2.86 -1.44 -4.31
N ILE A 156 -3.57 -2.27 -5.08
CA ILE A 156 -4.68 -3.08 -4.58
C ILE A 156 -4.47 -4.54 -4.97
N VAL A 157 -4.69 -5.44 -4.01
CA VAL A 157 -4.70 -6.87 -4.28
C VAL A 157 -6.12 -7.28 -4.66
N LEU A 158 -6.27 -7.91 -5.81
CA LEU A 158 -7.57 -8.37 -6.32
C LEU A 158 -7.53 -9.84 -6.71
N PRO A 159 -8.58 -10.62 -6.40
CA PRO A 159 -8.74 -11.96 -6.97
C PRO A 159 -8.75 -11.92 -8.50
N ASP A 160 -8.10 -12.89 -9.14
CA ASP A 160 -8.03 -12.97 -10.61
C ASP A 160 -9.39 -13.03 -11.28
N GLY A 161 -10.38 -13.54 -10.57
CA GLY A 161 -11.77 -13.53 -11.05
C GLY A 161 -12.31 -12.12 -11.35
N ILE A 162 -11.83 -11.08 -10.67
CA ILE A 162 -12.20 -9.70 -10.98
C ILE A 162 -11.58 -9.26 -12.32
N LEU A 163 -10.35 -9.69 -12.56
CA LEU A 163 -9.60 -9.29 -13.76
C LEU A 163 -9.91 -10.15 -14.99
N GLY A 164 -10.34 -11.41 -14.82
CA GLY A 164 -10.47 -12.37 -15.90
C GLY A 164 -11.91 -12.82 -16.23
N ASN A 165 -12.86 -12.80 -15.28
CA ASN A 165 -14.18 -13.34 -15.53
C ASN A 165 -15.03 -12.43 -16.45
N PRO A 166 -15.83 -13.00 -17.37
CA PRO A 166 -16.73 -12.22 -18.21
C PRO A 166 -17.74 -11.38 -17.42
N ASN A 167 -18.26 -11.90 -16.32
CA ASN A 167 -19.27 -11.22 -15.50
C ASN A 167 -18.74 -9.97 -14.80
N THR A 168 -17.42 -9.83 -14.65
CA THR A 168 -16.78 -8.67 -14.04
C THR A 168 -16.28 -7.67 -15.08
N LEU A 169 -16.61 -7.84 -16.36
CA LEU A 169 -16.26 -6.88 -17.42
C LEU A 169 -16.67 -5.44 -17.06
N PRO A 170 -17.89 -5.15 -16.58
CA PRO A 170 -18.28 -3.77 -16.26
C PRO A 170 -17.43 -3.15 -15.15
N VAL A 171 -16.88 -3.95 -14.22
CA VAL A 171 -15.95 -3.47 -13.19
C VAL A 171 -14.62 -3.05 -13.82
N ARG A 172 -14.11 -3.86 -14.76
CA ARG A 172 -12.87 -3.53 -15.49
C ARG A 172 -13.03 -2.28 -16.38
N GLU A 173 -14.15 -2.16 -17.06
CA GLU A 173 -14.48 -0.97 -17.86
C GLU A 173 -14.53 0.28 -16.96
N TRP A 174 -15.12 0.18 -15.78
CA TRP A 174 -15.12 1.26 -14.80
C TRP A 174 -13.70 1.61 -14.31
N ILE A 175 -12.86 0.60 -14.06
CA ILE A 175 -11.45 0.83 -13.71
C ILE A 175 -10.74 1.59 -14.82
N LEU A 176 -10.88 1.15 -16.08
CA LEU A 176 -10.25 1.80 -17.23
C LEU A 176 -10.76 3.23 -17.48
N ASP A 177 -12.02 3.51 -17.17
CA ASP A 177 -12.57 4.86 -17.24
C ASP A 177 -11.95 5.79 -16.18
N LYS A 178 -11.79 5.30 -14.95
CA LYS A 178 -11.39 6.10 -13.78
C LYS A 178 -9.90 6.15 -13.52
N PHE A 179 -9.15 5.14 -13.96
CA PHE A 179 -7.74 4.98 -13.65
C PHE A 179 -6.90 4.73 -14.92
N LYS A 180 -5.61 5.09 -14.83
CA LYS A 180 -4.54 4.49 -15.64
C LYS A 180 -4.02 3.24 -14.91
N ILE A 181 -3.83 2.15 -15.63
CA ILE A 181 -3.16 0.97 -15.10
C ILE A 181 -1.65 1.19 -15.26
N LEU A 182 -0.92 1.24 -14.15
CA LEU A 182 0.54 1.39 -14.17
C LEU A 182 1.23 0.05 -14.29
N ALA A 183 0.77 -0.93 -13.50
CA ALA A 183 1.32 -2.27 -13.50
C ALA A 183 0.28 -3.30 -13.05
N SER A 184 0.46 -4.55 -13.50
CA SER A 184 -0.23 -5.73 -12.99
C SER A 184 0.77 -6.83 -12.74
N VAL A 185 0.81 -7.35 -11.50
CA VAL A 185 1.69 -8.44 -11.09
C VAL A 185 0.82 -9.62 -10.65
N ASP A 186 0.82 -10.69 -11.41
CA ASP A 186 0.17 -11.94 -11.02
C ASP A 186 0.99 -12.62 -9.92
N LEU A 187 0.33 -13.02 -8.84
CA LEU A 187 0.96 -13.64 -7.69
C LEU A 187 0.66 -15.14 -7.67
N ALA A 188 1.67 -15.95 -7.40
CA ALA A 188 1.46 -17.38 -7.18
C ALA A 188 0.44 -17.61 -6.05
N VAL A 189 -0.34 -18.69 -6.16
CA VAL A 189 -1.40 -19.03 -5.19
C VAL A 189 -0.89 -19.14 -3.75
N GLU A 190 0.39 -19.41 -3.59
CA GLU A 190 1.10 -19.45 -2.31
C GLU A 190 1.11 -18.09 -1.58
N ALA A 191 0.84 -16.98 -2.27
CA ALA A 191 0.81 -15.64 -1.67
C ALA A 191 -0.06 -15.59 -0.41
N PHE A 192 -1.25 -16.19 -0.47
CA PHE A 192 -2.26 -16.12 0.58
C PHE A 192 -2.51 -17.47 1.29
N LEU A 193 -1.85 -18.55 0.85
CA LEU A 193 -1.89 -19.81 1.57
C LEU A 193 -1.10 -19.74 2.87
N PRO A 194 -1.51 -20.50 3.89
CA PRO A 194 -2.63 -21.45 3.95
C PRO A 194 -4.01 -20.81 4.21
N GLN A 195 -4.10 -19.51 4.45
CA GLN A 195 -5.32 -18.84 4.92
C GLN A 195 -6.40 -18.76 3.83
N VAL A 196 -6.00 -18.42 2.62
CA VAL A 196 -6.89 -18.22 1.46
C VAL A 196 -6.28 -18.88 0.23
N GLY A 197 -7.01 -19.80 -0.40
CA GLY A 197 -6.59 -20.51 -1.62
C GLY A 197 -7.10 -19.85 -2.90
N VAL A 198 -7.00 -18.53 -2.99
CA VAL A 198 -7.41 -17.74 -4.16
C VAL A 198 -6.19 -17.17 -4.83
N GLN A 199 -6.08 -17.36 -6.14
CA GLN A 199 -5.07 -16.67 -6.94
C GLN A 199 -5.47 -15.21 -7.08
N ALA A 200 -4.50 -14.32 -6.94
CA ALA A 200 -4.73 -12.90 -6.95
C ALA A 200 -3.59 -12.16 -7.61
N SER A 201 -3.91 -11.00 -8.15
CA SER A 201 -2.96 -10.08 -8.76
C SER A 201 -2.84 -8.80 -7.93
N LEU A 202 -1.65 -8.22 -7.93
CA LEU A 202 -1.38 -6.90 -7.39
C LEU A 202 -1.51 -5.89 -8.54
N LEU A 203 -2.50 -5.02 -8.44
CA LEU A 203 -2.80 -4.02 -9.45
C LEU A 203 -2.37 -2.63 -8.97
N PHE A 204 -1.57 -1.94 -9.78
CA PHE A 204 -1.12 -0.57 -9.53
C PHE A 204 -1.86 0.38 -10.46
N LEU A 205 -2.53 1.34 -9.88
CA LEU A 205 -3.44 2.26 -10.56
C LEU A 205 -3.12 3.70 -10.21
N GLU A 206 -3.35 4.61 -11.17
CA GLU A 206 -3.31 6.05 -10.96
C GLU A 206 -4.66 6.65 -11.30
N LYS A 207 -5.25 7.40 -10.37
CA LYS A 207 -6.54 8.07 -10.58
C LYS A 207 -6.40 9.14 -11.65
N LYS A 208 -7.15 9.01 -12.75
CA LYS A 208 -7.17 9.99 -13.82
C LYS A 208 -7.65 11.34 -13.32
N THR A 209 -7.02 12.40 -13.80
CA THR A 209 -7.49 13.76 -13.63
C THR A 209 -8.79 14.00 -14.41
N SER A 210 -9.50 15.05 -14.08
CA SER A 210 -10.70 15.45 -14.82
C SER A 210 -10.41 15.71 -16.30
N HIS A 211 -9.22 16.25 -16.60
CA HIS A 211 -8.78 16.48 -17.97
C HIS A 211 -8.58 15.17 -18.75
N GLU A 212 -7.86 14.21 -18.17
CA GLU A 212 -7.62 12.91 -18.79
C GLU A 212 -8.89 12.09 -19.01
N ARG A 213 -9.85 12.17 -18.10
CA ARG A 213 -11.16 11.52 -18.28
C ARG A 213 -11.93 12.09 -19.50
N ASN A 214 -11.82 13.38 -19.75
CA ASN A 214 -12.45 13.98 -20.92
C ASN A 214 -11.78 13.56 -22.23
N LEU A 215 -10.45 13.37 -22.23
CA LEU A 215 -9.72 12.88 -23.41
C LEU A 215 -10.07 11.44 -23.80
N VAL A 216 -10.47 10.60 -22.85
CA VAL A 216 -10.88 9.20 -23.14
C VAL A 216 -12.07 9.17 -24.11
N HIS A 217 -12.96 10.16 -24.09
CA HIS A 217 -14.06 10.26 -25.04
C HIS A 217 -13.63 10.57 -26.49
N ASP A 218 -12.40 11.08 -26.66
CA ASP A 218 -11.81 11.42 -27.96
C ASP A 218 -10.82 10.35 -28.48
N GLY A 219 -10.84 9.13 -27.91
CA GLY A 219 -9.99 8.02 -28.35
C GLY A 219 -8.84 7.68 -27.40
N GLY A 220 -8.63 8.47 -26.35
CA GLY A 220 -7.67 8.24 -25.30
C GLY A 220 -6.20 8.34 -25.72
N GLU A 221 -5.30 8.53 -24.77
CA GLU A 221 -3.87 8.31 -25.00
C GLU A 221 -3.55 6.83 -24.82
N ASP A 222 -2.80 6.27 -25.77
CA ASP A 222 -2.19 4.95 -25.64
C ASP A 222 -1.00 5.06 -24.67
N TYR A 223 -0.83 4.07 -23.78
CA TYR A 223 0.25 4.06 -22.81
C TYR A 223 0.66 2.64 -22.46
N ASP A 224 1.94 2.46 -22.14
CA ASP A 224 2.48 1.17 -21.77
C ASP A 224 2.07 0.75 -20.35
N VAL A 225 1.79 -0.54 -20.18
CA VAL A 225 1.45 -1.14 -18.89
C VAL A 225 2.49 -2.21 -18.56
N PHE A 226 3.12 -2.09 -17.41
CA PHE A 226 4.04 -3.12 -16.93
C PHE A 226 3.29 -4.37 -16.49
N MET A 227 3.66 -5.54 -17.04
CA MET A 227 3.06 -6.83 -16.70
C MET A 227 4.12 -7.80 -16.22
N ALA A 228 3.87 -8.48 -15.09
CA ALA A 228 4.79 -9.47 -14.55
C ALA A 228 4.04 -10.63 -13.88
N ILE A 229 4.74 -11.77 -13.75
CA ILE A 229 4.27 -12.95 -13.02
C ILE A 229 5.30 -13.26 -11.94
N ALA A 230 4.87 -13.34 -10.69
CA ALA A 230 5.66 -13.80 -9.57
C ALA A 230 5.36 -15.27 -9.31
N GLU A 231 6.17 -16.16 -9.88
CA GLU A 231 6.01 -17.62 -9.70
C GLU A 231 6.49 -18.09 -8.34
N LYS A 232 7.47 -17.38 -7.77
CA LYS A 232 8.10 -17.70 -6.49
C LYS A 232 7.94 -16.54 -5.52
N LEU A 233 7.51 -16.84 -4.30
CA LEU A 233 7.25 -15.86 -3.24
C LEU A 233 8.01 -16.18 -1.95
N GLY A 234 9.10 -16.93 -2.03
CA GLY A 234 9.96 -17.26 -0.91
C GLY A 234 9.33 -18.13 0.16
N LYS A 235 8.18 -18.76 -0.10
CA LYS A 235 7.48 -19.64 0.85
C LYS A 235 6.71 -20.76 0.14
N ASP A 236 6.48 -21.85 0.86
CA ASP A 236 5.61 -22.95 0.41
C ASP A 236 4.14 -22.70 0.75
N ARG A 237 3.26 -23.65 0.37
CA ARG A 237 1.80 -23.61 0.64
C ARG A 237 1.44 -23.61 2.13
N ARG A 238 2.35 -23.96 3.01
CA ARG A 238 2.17 -23.94 4.46
C ARG A 238 2.73 -22.67 5.10
N GLY A 239 3.33 -21.77 4.29
CA GLY A 239 3.97 -20.55 4.74
C GLY A 239 5.41 -20.74 5.24
N VAL A 240 6.02 -21.92 4.99
CA VAL A 240 7.41 -22.19 5.38
C VAL A 240 8.35 -21.50 4.38
N PRO A 241 9.35 -20.73 4.82
CA PRO A 241 10.31 -20.08 3.96
C PRO A 241 11.04 -21.03 3.03
N ILE A 242 11.15 -20.70 1.75
CA ILE A 242 11.98 -21.37 0.74
C ILE A 242 13.16 -20.47 0.44
N TYR A 243 14.36 -21.01 0.58
CA TYR A 243 15.60 -20.29 0.31
C TYR A 243 16.23 -20.75 -1.01
N VAL A 244 17.02 -19.89 -1.62
CA VAL A 244 17.80 -20.21 -2.82
C VAL A 244 18.75 -21.36 -2.51
N ARG A 245 18.81 -22.35 -3.44
CA ARG A 245 19.62 -23.57 -3.30
C ARG A 245 20.59 -23.69 -4.46
N ASP A 246 21.70 -24.40 -4.22
CA ASP A 246 22.65 -24.80 -5.25
C ASP A 246 22.18 -26.06 -6.01
N GLU A 247 23.02 -26.52 -6.94
CA GLU A 247 22.73 -27.71 -7.76
C GLU A 247 22.63 -29.00 -6.93
N ASP A 248 23.30 -29.06 -5.77
CA ASP A 248 23.25 -30.19 -4.84
C ASP A 248 22.07 -30.11 -3.87
N GLY A 249 21.28 -29.03 -3.94
CA GLY A 249 20.09 -28.79 -3.10
C GLY A 249 20.41 -28.19 -1.73
N ALA A 250 21.64 -27.75 -1.46
CA ALA A 250 22.01 -27.07 -0.23
C ALA A 250 21.65 -25.59 -0.30
N GLU A 251 21.20 -25.01 0.83
CA GLU A 251 20.85 -23.59 0.90
C GLU A 251 22.09 -22.70 0.80
N ILE A 252 22.07 -21.76 -0.13
CA ILE A 252 23.19 -20.87 -0.40
C ILE A 252 23.23 -19.75 0.64
N LEU A 253 24.43 -19.50 1.17
CA LEU A 253 24.70 -18.35 2.02
C LEU A 253 25.33 -17.23 1.21
N PHE A 254 24.66 -16.10 1.14
CA PHE A 254 25.12 -14.93 0.44
C PHE A 254 25.84 -13.97 1.40
N ASP A 255 27.00 -13.48 1.00
CA ASP A 255 27.69 -12.43 1.73
C ASP A 255 26.95 -11.11 1.52
N THR A 256 26.53 -10.49 2.60
CA THR A 256 25.89 -9.18 2.59
C THR A 256 26.58 -8.23 3.55
N GLU A 257 26.51 -6.95 3.25
CA GLU A 257 27.00 -5.91 4.13
C GLU A 257 25.82 -5.17 4.74
N LYS A 258 25.55 -5.45 6.02
CA LYS A 258 24.51 -4.74 6.75
C LYS A 258 25.07 -3.46 7.33
N LYS A 259 24.57 -2.34 6.86
CA LYS A 259 24.88 -1.02 7.39
C LYS A 259 23.97 -0.70 8.57
N TYR A 260 24.52 -0.17 9.63
CA TYR A 260 23.78 0.29 10.81
C TYR A 260 24.40 1.52 11.40
N LEU A 261 23.56 2.32 12.04
CA LEU A 261 24.00 3.52 12.73
C LEU A 261 24.73 3.14 14.02
N ALA A 262 25.92 3.67 14.18
CA ALA A 262 26.72 3.56 15.40
C ALA A 262 27.06 4.99 15.91
N TYR A 263 27.41 5.10 17.17
CA TYR A 263 27.81 6.38 17.78
C TYR A 263 29.24 6.27 18.29
N ASN A 264 30.05 7.29 18.03
CA ASN A 264 31.40 7.37 18.58
C ASN A 264 31.37 7.82 20.06
N GLU A 265 32.51 7.83 20.72
CA GLU A 265 32.65 8.23 22.14
C GLU A 265 32.15 9.64 22.43
N LYS A 266 32.05 10.50 21.40
CA LYS A 266 31.53 11.88 21.50
C LYS A 266 30.04 11.96 21.14
N GLY A 267 29.35 10.83 21.02
CA GLY A 267 27.92 10.77 20.66
C GLY A 267 27.60 11.14 19.20
N LYS A 268 28.62 11.28 18.31
CA LYS A 268 28.37 11.55 16.89
C LYS A 268 27.99 10.25 16.16
N PRO A 269 26.90 10.27 15.38
CA PRO A 269 26.50 9.12 14.57
C PRO A 269 27.48 8.89 13.43
N TYR A 270 27.74 7.64 13.11
CA TYR A 270 28.46 7.21 11.91
C TYR A 270 27.90 5.87 11.44
N VAL A 271 28.02 5.60 10.14
CA VAL A 271 27.60 4.30 9.60
C VAL A 271 28.72 3.29 9.80
N LYS A 272 28.37 2.21 10.44
CA LYS A 272 29.23 1.04 10.57
C LYS A 272 28.63 -0.09 9.73
N SER A 273 29.47 -0.81 9.03
CA SER A 273 29.05 -1.98 8.29
C SER A 273 29.51 -3.26 8.98
N ARG A 274 28.70 -4.29 8.87
CA ARG A 274 29.01 -5.65 9.31
C ARG A 274 28.77 -6.60 8.16
N LYS A 275 29.78 -7.36 7.80
CA LYS A 275 29.61 -8.49 6.89
C LYS A 275 28.90 -9.62 7.63
N GLU A 276 27.82 -10.10 7.06
CA GLU A 276 27.08 -11.25 7.55
C GLU A 276 26.69 -12.15 6.38
N LYS A 277 26.55 -13.44 6.67
CA LYS A 277 26.03 -14.40 5.70
C LYS A 277 24.55 -14.59 5.95
N VAL A 278 23.76 -14.38 4.90
CA VAL A 278 22.30 -14.51 4.96
C VAL A 278 21.81 -15.50 3.93
N LYS A 279 20.71 -16.18 4.24
CA LYS A 279 19.96 -16.95 3.27
C LYS A 279 19.02 -16.00 2.56
N LEU A 280 19.00 -16.00 1.24
CA LEU A 280 18.02 -15.25 0.46
C LEU A 280 16.79 -16.12 0.19
N LEU A 281 15.62 -15.53 0.31
CA LEU A 281 14.37 -16.17 -0.10
C LEU A 281 14.39 -16.40 -1.61
N ASP A 282 13.89 -17.54 -2.06
CA ASP A 282 13.66 -17.81 -3.48
C ASP A 282 12.38 -17.11 -3.92
N ASP A 283 12.52 -15.80 -4.17
CA ASP A 283 11.45 -14.83 -4.37
C ASP A 283 11.71 -14.00 -5.64
N ASP A 284 10.70 -13.87 -6.48
CA ASP A 284 10.77 -13.13 -7.74
C ASP A 284 10.45 -11.64 -7.58
N LEU A 285 9.80 -11.23 -6.46
CA LEU A 285 9.39 -9.85 -6.28
C LEU A 285 10.54 -8.83 -6.37
N PRO A 286 11.75 -9.08 -5.83
CA PRO A 286 12.87 -8.16 -6.00
C PRO A 286 13.27 -7.96 -7.46
N LYS A 287 13.26 -9.05 -8.27
CA LYS A 287 13.58 -8.99 -9.70
C LYS A 287 12.52 -8.22 -10.48
N ILE A 288 11.25 -8.41 -10.12
CA ILE A 288 10.12 -7.68 -10.72
C ILE A 288 10.24 -6.17 -10.42
N VAL A 289 10.64 -5.81 -9.20
CA VAL A 289 10.88 -4.39 -8.84
C VAL A 289 12.01 -3.79 -9.68
N ASP A 290 13.09 -4.53 -9.91
CA ASP A 290 14.20 -4.04 -10.72
C ASP A 290 13.80 -3.91 -12.20
N ALA A 291 13.08 -4.89 -12.76
CA ALA A 291 12.52 -4.80 -14.10
C ALA A 291 11.52 -3.62 -14.25
N TYR A 292 10.72 -3.33 -13.23
CA TYR A 292 9.83 -2.17 -13.24
C TYR A 292 10.61 -0.84 -13.25
N LYS A 293 11.72 -0.74 -12.52
CA LYS A 293 12.58 0.46 -12.57
C LYS A 293 13.18 0.66 -13.96
N GLU A 294 13.58 -0.44 -14.65
CA GLU A 294 14.07 -0.39 -16.03
C GLU A 294 12.98 0.04 -17.02
N PHE A 295 11.75 -0.43 -16.82
CA PHE A 295 10.59 -0.03 -17.61
C PHE A 295 10.25 1.46 -17.51
N LEU A 296 10.52 2.10 -16.38
CA LEU A 296 10.26 3.53 -16.15
C LEU A 296 11.33 4.46 -16.76
N ASN A 297 12.50 3.94 -17.18
CA ASN A 297 13.61 4.71 -17.76
C ASN A 297 13.58 4.67 -19.29
#